data_c964bb9e834033e9f9216c37590d8426
#
_entry.id   c964bb9e834033e9f9216c37590d8426
#
_cell.length_a   1.000
_cell.length_b   1.000
_cell.length_c   1.000
_cell.angle_alpha   90.00
_cell.angle_beta   90.00
_cell.angle_gamma   90.00
#
_symmetry.space_group_name_H-M   'P 1'
#
loop_
_entity.id
_entity.type
_entity.pdbx_description
1 polymer ?
#
loop_
_entity_poly.entity_id
_entity_poly.type
_entity_poly.pdbx_seq_one_letter_code
_entity_poly.pdbx_strand_id
1 'polypeptide(L)'
;DLRKRGIRVLPGGDYGFKWNPHGRNARDLQMFVELFGFSPLEAIQAATQAGGELMGEPGRLGVITQGAFADLLLVDGDPSKDIAILQDPDRFLAIMKDGAFHKEPADNLAGQRVAAE
;
A
#
# COMPACT_ATOMS: atom_id res chain seq x y z
N ASP A 1 15.07 -13.07 15.41
CA ASP A 1 14.55 -12.12 14.41
C ASP A 1 14.66 -12.74 13.01
N LEU A 2 13.53 -13.09 12.40
CA LEU A 2 13.45 -13.76 11.10
C LEU A 2 14.03 -12.91 9.97
N ARG A 3 13.83 -11.58 10.00
CA ARG A 3 14.39 -10.66 9.00
C ARG A 3 15.92 -10.72 8.97
N LYS A 4 16.58 -10.73 10.13
CA LYS A 4 18.05 -10.82 10.21
C LYS A 4 18.60 -12.11 9.61
N ARG A 5 17.74 -13.13 9.47
CA ARG A 5 18.06 -14.41 8.81
C ARG A 5 17.71 -14.42 7.32
N GLY A 6 17.31 -13.30 6.74
CA GLY A 6 16.91 -13.20 5.34
C GLY A 6 15.53 -13.79 5.02
N ILE A 7 14.72 -14.11 6.03
CA ILE A 7 13.36 -14.62 5.82
C ILE A 7 12.45 -13.44 5.51
N ARG A 8 11.72 -13.54 4.40
CA ARG A 8 10.72 -12.53 4.02
C ARG A 8 9.51 -12.63 4.93
N VAL A 9 9.04 -11.48 5.40
CA VAL A 9 7.86 -11.34 6.25
C VAL A 9 6.89 -10.42 5.55
N LEU A 10 5.65 -10.86 5.39
CA LEU A 10 4.57 -10.13 4.75
C LEU A 10 3.44 -9.88 5.74
N PRO A 11 2.68 -8.77 5.61
CA PRO A 11 1.50 -8.56 6.42
C PRO A 11 0.41 -9.59 6.05
N GLY A 12 -0.33 -10.07 7.06
CA GLY A 12 -1.40 -11.04 6.89
C GLY A 12 -2.15 -11.21 8.20
N GLY A 13 -3.04 -10.26 8.51
CA GLY A 13 -3.63 -10.08 9.82
C GLY A 13 -4.83 -10.98 10.13
N ASP A 14 -5.23 -11.88 9.22
CA ASP A 14 -6.39 -12.78 9.41
C ASP A 14 -7.65 -11.99 9.87
N TYR A 15 -8.09 -11.06 9.02
CA TYR A 15 -9.19 -10.15 9.32
C TYR A 15 -10.57 -10.82 9.19
N GLY A 16 -11.53 -10.36 9.99
CA GLY A 16 -12.92 -10.84 9.98
C GLY A 16 -13.45 -11.22 11.36
N PHE A 17 -12.66 -11.06 12.41
CA PHE A 17 -13.05 -11.35 13.79
C PHE A 17 -13.46 -10.09 14.55
N LYS A 18 -14.16 -10.27 15.69
CA LYS A 18 -14.64 -9.16 16.52
C LYS A 18 -13.52 -8.20 16.96
N TRP A 19 -12.35 -8.72 17.27
CA TRP A 19 -11.17 -7.92 17.69
C TRP A 19 -10.24 -7.54 16.54
N ASN A 20 -10.44 -8.12 15.36
CA ASN A 20 -9.70 -7.82 14.13
C ASN A 20 -10.67 -7.66 12.95
N PRO A 21 -11.49 -6.60 12.94
CA PRO A 21 -12.54 -6.41 11.95
C PRO A 21 -11.96 -6.03 10.59
N HIS A 22 -12.71 -6.34 9.52
CA HIS A 22 -12.39 -5.86 8.17
C HIS A 22 -12.26 -4.33 8.13
N GLY A 23 -11.46 -3.82 7.18
CA GLY A 23 -11.23 -2.39 6.99
C GLY A 23 -10.08 -1.81 7.82
N ARG A 24 -9.43 -2.61 8.67
CA ARG A 24 -8.28 -2.17 9.49
C ARG A 24 -6.94 -2.72 9.02
N ASN A 25 -6.88 -3.27 7.83
CA ASN A 25 -5.71 -3.98 7.28
C ASN A 25 -4.43 -3.12 7.26
N ALA A 26 -4.52 -1.82 7.00
CA ALA A 26 -3.37 -0.92 7.00
C ALA A 26 -2.71 -0.76 8.38
N ARG A 27 -3.38 -1.15 9.47
CA ARG A 27 -2.80 -1.19 10.81
C ARG A 27 -1.60 -2.14 10.89
N ASP A 28 -1.61 -3.23 10.12
CA ASP A 28 -0.49 -4.17 10.09
C ASP A 28 0.81 -3.49 9.66
N LEU A 29 0.73 -2.52 8.72
CA LEU A 29 1.91 -1.78 8.26
C LEU A 29 2.50 -0.93 9.39
N GLN A 30 1.65 -0.31 10.22
CA GLN A 30 2.11 0.41 11.40
C GLN A 30 2.79 -0.54 12.38
N MET A 31 2.21 -1.71 12.64
CA MET A 31 2.81 -2.73 13.51
C MET A 31 4.16 -3.23 12.97
N PHE A 32 4.32 -3.35 11.66
CA PHE A 32 5.59 -3.71 11.04
C PHE A 32 6.68 -2.68 11.37
N VAL A 33 6.33 -1.40 11.35
CA VAL A 33 7.26 -0.33 11.71
C VAL A 33 7.55 -0.33 13.22
N GLU A 34 6.51 -0.28 14.05
CA GLU A 34 6.64 -0.07 15.49
C GLU A 34 7.20 -1.29 16.24
N LEU A 35 6.80 -2.50 15.84
CA LEU A 35 7.10 -3.72 16.58
C LEU A 35 8.17 -4.59 15.92
N PHE A 36 8.26 -4.57 14.59
CA PHE A 36 9.16 -5.48 13.86
C PHE A 36 10.37 -4.78 13.25
N GLY A 37 10.52 -3.46 13.46
CA GLY A 37 11.68 -2.69 13.05
C GLY A 37 11.80 -2.51 11.52
N PHE A 38 10.69 -2.52 10.81
CA PHE A 38 10.65 -2.09 9.40
C PHE A 38 10.73 -0.57 9.33
N SER A 39 11.37 -0.02 8.31
CA SER A 39 11.08 1.34 7.89
C SER A 39 9.69 1.41 7.25
N PRO A 40 9.04 2.58 7.19
CA PRO A 40 7.75 2.71 6.49
C PRO A 40 7.81 2.22 5.04
N LEU A 41 8.88 2.51 4.32
CA LEU A 41 9.06 2.06 2.93
C LEU A 41 9.18 0.53 2.83
N GLU A 42 9.94 -0.11 3.73
CA GLU A 42 10.02 -1.58 3.77
C GLU A 42 8.67 -2.22 4.09
N ALA A 43 7.86 -1.61 4.97
CA ALA A 43 6.51 -2.09 5.25
C ALA A 43 5.60 -1.99 4.02
N ILE A 44 5.68 -0.88 3.27
CA ILE A 44 4.96 -0.71 1.99
C ILE A 44 5.42 -1.77 0.98
N GLN A 45 6.72 -1.98 0.81
CA GLN A 45 7.25 -2.99 -0.10
C GLN A 45 6.81 -4.41 0.27
N ALA A 46 6.75 -4.72 1.58
CA ALA A 46 6.25 -6.01 2.06
C ALA A 46 4.77 -6.22 1.70
N ALA A 47 3.95 -5.17 1.75
CA ALA A 47 2.53 -5.23 1.44
C ALA A 47 2.21 -5.15 -0.06
N THR A 48 3.14 -4.70 -0.89
CA THR A 48 2.95 -4.48 -2.33
C THR A 48 3.80 -5.44 -3.16
N GLN A 49 5.04 -5.13 -3.40
CA GLN A 49 5.94 -5.92 -4.24
C GLN A 49 6.06 -7.38 -3.76
N ALA A 50 6.34 -7.58 -2.46
CA ALA A 50 6.49 -8.93 -1.93
C ALA A 50 5.15 -9.69 -1.94
N GLY A 51 4.01 -9.00 -1.80
CA GLY A 51 2.69 -9.57 -2.00
C GLY A 51 2.47 -10.04 -3.44
N GLY A 52 2.85 -9.24 -4.43
CA GLY A 52 2.79 -9.62 -5.85
C GLY A 52 3.66 -10.84 -6.18
N GLU A 53 4.86 -10.90 -5.60
CA GLU A 53 5.74 -12.08 -5.73
C GLU A 53 5.14 -13.34 -5.09
N LEU A 54 4.49 -13.21 -3.92
CA LEU A 54 3.80 -14.31 -3.24
C LEU A 54 2.63 -14.84 -4.08
N MET A 55 1.93 -13.95 -4.80
CA MET A 55 0.83 -14.31 -5.70
C MET A 55 1.30 -14.95 -7.01
N GLY A 56 2.61 -15.08 -7.23
CA GLY A 56 3.18 -15.63 -8.45
C GLY A 56 3.21 -14.65 -9.64
N GLU A 57 3.04 -13.36 -9.38
CA GLU A 57 3.01 -12.29 -10.40
C GLU A 57 4.14 -11.25 -10.18
N PRO A 58 5.42 -11.70 -10.11
CA PRO A 58 6.52 -10.78 -9.89
C PRO A 58 6.63 -9.78 -11.05
N GLY A 59 6.79 -8.50 -10.73
CA GLY A 59 6.89 -7.42 -11.72
C GLY A 59 5.57 -7.04 -12.39
N ARG A 60 4.44 -7.69 -12.05
CA ARG A 60 3.11 -7.37 -12.58
C ARG A 60 2.14 -6.87 -11.51
N LEU A 61 2.27 -7.37 -10.28
CA LEU A 61 1.48 -6.91 -9.13
C LEU A 61 2.38 -6.21 -8.11
N GLY A 62 1.85 -5.18 -7.46
CA GLY A 62 2.47 -4.48 -6.35
C GLY A 62 3.68 -3.62 -6.70
N VAL A 63 3.86 -3.30 -7.99
CA VAL A 63 4.93 -2.45 -8.51
C VAL A 63 4.41 -1.45 -9.53
N ILE A 64 5.05 -0.29 -9.61
CA ILE A 64 4.76 0.74 -10.62
C ILE A 64 5.83 0.63 -11.70
N THR A 65 5.53 -0.11 -12.76
CA THR A 65 6.42 -0.29 -13.92
C THR A 65 5.59 -0.54 -15.18
N GLN A 66 6.19 -0.33 -16.34
CA GLN A 66 5.55 -0.61 -17.61
C GLN A 66 5.14 -2.09 -17.71
N GLY A 67 3.89 -2.36 -18.06
CA GLY A 67 3.35 -3.71 -18.20
C GLY A 67 2.79 -4.31 -16.90
N ALA A 68 2.90 -3.62 -15.77
CA ALA A 68 2.22 -4.02 -14.53
C ALA A 68 0.74 -3.68 -14.56
N PHE A 69 -0.05 -4.37 -13.74
CA PHE A 69 -1.44 -3.99 -13.51
C PHE A 69 -1.52 -2.60 -12.88
N ALA A 70 -2.47 -1.79 -13.34
CA ALA A 70 -2.70 -0.45 -12.80
C ALA A 70 -3.56 -0.55 -11.52
N ASP A 71 -2.99 -1.15 -10.47
CA ASP A 71 -3.51 -1.22 -9.11
C ASP A 71 -2.82 -0.13 -8.29
N LEU A 72 -3.45 1.04 -8.15
CA LEU A 72 -2.81 2.25 -7.64
C LEU A 72 -3.63 2.90 -6.54
N LEU A 73 -2.93 3.48 -5.58
CA LEU A 73 -3.49 4.37 -4.56
C LEU A 73 -2.85 5.75 -4.71
N LEU A 74 -3.67 6.79 -4.80
CA LEU A 74 -3.24 8.18 -4.64
C LEU A 74 -3.55 8.62 -3.22
N VAL A 75 -2.50 8.93 -2.45
CA VAL A 75 -2.60 9.23 -1.02
C VAL A 75 -2.25 10.69 -0.76
N ASP A 76 -3.07 11.37 0.03
CA ASP A 76 -2.78 12.71 0.54
C ASP A 76 -1.78 12.61 1.70
N GLY A 77 -0.52 12.88 1.40
CA GLY A 77 0.60 12.79 2.32
C GLY A 77 1.70 11.85 1.86
N ASP A 78 2.70 11.65 2.71
CA ASP A 78 3.86 10.81 2.42
C ASP A 78 3.91 9.59 3.36
N PRO A 79 3.37 8.43 2.95
CA PRO A 79 3.37 7.24 3.78
C PRO A 79 4.77 6.66 4.02
N SER A 80 5.79 7.09 3.27
CA SER A 80 7.18 6.70 3.54
C SER A 80 7.77 7.40 4.77
N LYS A 81 7.13 8.48 5.23
CA LYS A 81 7.48 9.21 6.46
C LYS A 81 6.54 8.90 7.61
N ASP A 82 5.25 8.77 7.32
CA ASP A 82 4.21 8.43 8.29
C ASP A 82 3.29 7.34 7.74
N ILE A 83 3.58 6.10 8.11
CA ILE A 83 2.81 4.94 7.64
C ILE A 83 1.37 4.93 8.16
N ALA A 84 1.09 5.60 9.29
CA ALA A 84 -0.22 5.58 9.92
C ALA A 84 -1.29 6.28 9.07
N ILE A 85 -0.91 7.21 8.18
CA ILE A 85 -1.83 7.88 7.27
C ILE A 85 -2.61 6.90 6.38
N LEU A 86 -2.06 5.71 6.12
CA LEU A 86 -2.74 4.66 5.33
C LEU A 86 -3.94 4.03 6.06
N GLN A 87 -4.16 4.33 7.34
CA GLN A 87 -5.33 3.89 8.10
C GLN A 87 -6.51 4.86 8.00
N ASP A 88 -6.29 6.03 7.44
CA ASP A 88 -7.30 7.07 7.28
C ASP A 88 -7.90 7.01 5.85
N PRO A 89 -9.17 6.57 5.68
CA PRO A 89 -9.81 6.45 4.38
C PRO A 89 -9.94 7.79 3.63
N ASP A 90 -9.97 8.91 4.37
CA ASP A 90 -10.11 10.24 3.78
C ASP A 90 -8.81 10.70 3.10
N ARG A 91 -7.68 10.09 3.45
CA ARG A 91 -6.40 10.31 2.79
C ARG A 91 -6.27 9.64 1.41
N PHE A 92 -7.13 8.70 1.06
CA PHE A 92 -7.11 8.11 -0.28
C PHE A 92 -7.85 9.02 -1.26
N LEU A 93 -7.12 9.79 -2.05
CA LEU A 93 -7.66 10.70 -3.06
C LEU A 93 -8.18 9.95 -4.29
N ALA A 94 -7.54 8.83 -4.64
CA ALA A 94 -8.01 7.93 -5.68
C ALA A 94 -7.62 6.48 -5.37
N ILE A 95 -8.45 5.55 -5.84
CA ILE A 95 -8.19 4.10 -5.78
C ILE A 95 -8.46 3.53 -7.16
N MET A 96 -7.47 2.88 -7.74
CA MET A 96 -7.56 2.23 -9.05
C MET A 96 -7.28 0.74 -8.92
N LYS A 97 -8.07 -0.06 -9.61
CA LYS A 97 -7.91 -1.51 -9.74
C LYS A 97 -7.95 -1.89 -11.21
N ASP A 98 -6.90 -2.51 -11.71
CA ASP A 98 -6.77 -2.96 -13.11
C ASP A 98 -7.11 -1.85 -14.12
N GLY A 99 -6.65 -0.63 -13.86
CA GLY A 99 -6.88 0.54 -14.70
C GLY A 99 -8.26 1.20 -14.55
N ALA A 100 -9.19 0.63 -13.78
CA ALA A 100 -10.49 1.23 -13.50
C ALA A 100 -10.52 1.91 -12.12
N PHE A 101 -11.10 3.09 -12.03
CA PHE A 101 -11.30 3.78 -10.76
C PHE A 101 -12.38 3.10 -9.93
N HIS A 102 -12.03 2.75 -8.71
CA HIS A 102 -12.94 2.39 -7.63
C HIS A 102 -13.34 3.63 -6.79
N LYS A 103 -12.39 4.54 -6.61
CA LYS A 103 -12.59 5.89 -6.07
C LYS A 103 -11.92 6.86 -7.03
N GLU A 104 -12.70 7.74 -7.66
CA GLU A 104 -12.19 8.76 -8.57
C GLU A 104 -11.58 9.93 -7.78
N PRO A 105 -10.51 10.56 -8.29
CA PRO A 105 -10.02 11.80 -7.73
C PRO A 105 -11.07 12.90 -7.86
N ALA A 106 -11.17 13.79 -6.87
CA ALA A 106 -12.07 14.93 -6.94
C ALA A 106 -11.69 15.86 -8.12
N ASP A 107 -12.69 16.48 -8.77
CA ASP A 107 -12.51 17.32 -9.96
C ASP A 107 -11.48 18.44 -9.82
N ASN A 108 -11.28 18.96 -8.61
CA ASN A 108 -10.28 19.97 -8.32
C ASN A 108 -8.82 19.48 -8.44
N LEU A 109 -8.60 18.18 -8.37
CA LEU A 109 -7.28 17.57 -8.61
C LEU A 109 -7.01 17.36 -10.11
N ALA A 110 -8.05 17.19 -10.93
CA ALA A 110 -7.93 17.06 -12.37
C ALA A 110 -7.44 18.34 -13.07
N GLY A 111 -7.59 19.51 -12.41
CA GLY A 111 -7.14 20.81 -12.91
C GLY A 111 -5.66 21.11 -12.70
N GLN A 112 -4.98 20.40 -11.83
CA GLN A 112 -3.53 20.53 -11.63
C GLN A 112 -2.76 19.61 -12.60
N ARG A 113 -2.92 19.85 -13.90
CA ARG A 113 -1.95 19.35 -14.87
C ARG A 113 -0.63 20.02 -14.55
N VAL A 114 0.30 19.29 -13.98
CA VAL A 114 1.71 19.69 -13.92
C VAL A 114 2.09 19.93 -15.38
N ALA A 115 2.37 21.19 -15.72
CA ALA A 115 2.99 21.51 -16.97
C ALA A 115 4.34 20.80 -16.93
N ALA A 116 4.49 19.73 -17.72
CA ALA A 116 5.79 19.11 -17.97
C ALA A 116 6.56 20.09 -18.86
N GLU A 117 7.54 20.77 -18.27
CA GLU A 117 8.64 21.38 -19.00
C GLU A 117 9.65 20.31 -19.40
#